data_adfdb830e1e38eed88f5c281960226a1
#
_entry.id   adfdb830e1e38eed88f5c281960226a1
#
_cell.length_a   1.000
_cell.length_b   1.000
_cell.length_c   1.000
_cell.angle_alpha   90.00
_cell.angle_beta   90.00
_cell.angle_gamma   90.00
#
_symmetry.space_group_name_H-M   'P 1'
#
loop_
_entity.id
_entity.type
_entity.pdbx_description
1 polymer ?
#
loop_
_entity_poly.entity_id
_entity_poly.type
_entity_poly.pdbx_seq_one_letter_code
_entity_poly.pdbx_strand_id
1 'polypeptide(L)'
;ILEDDYLEIITSLELEPRIIYPNGFKLVNRFAFVIHPLSQEYFKNIKPIELLSRVSPPIFMDTLEKVMAYTPPFVYSKVTGIKSPTGVETEGWLISVGGTPHEIMSHSPEFTYRRLLDAAGIAKSLGAQIMGLGAFTKVVGDAGLTVSKRAPLPITTGNSYSASGALWAAHD
;
A
#
# COMPACT_ATOMS: atom_id res chain seq x y z
N ILE A 1 -15.61 -1.45 -28.50
CA ILE A 1 -14.34 -0.82 -28.94
C ILE A 1 -13.45 -0.56 -27.71
N LEU A 2 -13.98 -0.09 -26.58
CA LEU A 2 -13.19 0.18 -25.37
C LEU A 2 -12.86 -1.08 -24.55
N GLU A 3 -13.66 -2.13 -24.67
CA GLU A 3 -13.45 -3.39 -23.94
C GLU A 3 -12.29 -4.21 -24.55
N ASP A 4 -12.15 -4.17 -25.85
CA ASP A 4 -11.08 -4.87 -26.57
C ASP A 4 -9.72 -4.19 -26.34
N ASP A 5 -9.67 -2.84 -26.34
CA ASP A 5 -8.45 -2.06 -26.06
C ASP A 5 -7.96 -2.25 -24.61
N TYR A 6 -8.89 -2.46 -23.66
CA TYR A 6 -8.55 -2.71 -22.24
C TYR A 6 -7.99 -4.10 -22.04
N LEU A 7 -8.53 -5.09 -22.75
CA LEU A 7 -8.01 -6.47 -22.79
C LEU A 7 -6.61 -6.51 -23.43
N GLU A 8 -6.39 -5.73 -24.48
CA GLU A 8 -5.09 -5.67 -25.16
C GLU A 8 -4.00 -5.04 -24.27
N ILE A 9 -4.33 -3.99 -23.51
CA ILE A 9 -3.41 -3.38 -22.52
C ILE A 9 -3.08 -4.35 -21.37
N ILE A 10 -4.05 -5.12 -20.89
CA ILE A 10 -3.83 -6.13 -19.86
C ILE A 10 -3.04 -7.33 -20.41
N THR A 11 -3.27 -7.68 -21.68
CA THR A 11 -2.57 -8.79 -22.35
C THR A 11 -1.15 -8.38 -22.78
N SER A 12 -0.92 -7.11 -23.10
CA SER A 12 0.41 -6.58 -23.43
C SER A 12 1.31 -6.40 -22.20
N LEU A 13 0.73 -6.40 -21.01
CA LEU A 13 1.44 -6.66 -19.76
C LEU A 13 1.66 -8.18 -19.62
N GLU A 14 2.25 -8.81 -20.61
CA GLU A 14 2.81 -10.14 -20.47
C GLU A 14 3.86 -10.10 -19.35
N LEU A 15 3.35 -10.18 -18.15
CA LEU A 15 4.14 -10.61 -17.00
C LEU A 15 4.68 -11.98 -17.38
N GLU A 16 5.96 -12.06 -17.48
CA GLU A 16 6.86 -13.19 -17.72
C GLU A 16 6.22 -14.57 -17.92
N PRO A 17 6.70 -15.39 -18.84
CA PRO A 17 6.10 -16.68 -19.15
C PRO A 17 5.90 -17.48 -17.88
N ARG A 18 4.71 -18.02 -17.71
CA ARG A 18 4.33 -18.91 -16.61
C ARG A 18 5.39 -19.97 -16.42
N ILE A 19 6.28 -19.79 -15.45
CA ILE A 19 7.19 -20.86 -15.03
C ILE A 19 6.30 -21.92 -14.37
N ILE A 20 5.96 -22.95 -15.11
CA ILE A 20 5.27 -24.12 -14.59
C ILE A 20 6.35 -24.90 -13.82
N TYR A 21 6.34 -24.77 -12.51
CA TYR A 21 7.19 -25.61 -11.67
C TYR A 21 6.72 -27.08 -11.77
N PRO A 22 7.66 -28.05 -11.94
CA PRO A 22 7.33 -29.46 -12.15
C PRO A 22 6.48 -30.11 -11.06
N ASN A 23 6.33 -29.47 -9.92
CA ASN A 23 5.67 -30.02 -8.74
C ASN A 23 4.25 -29.46 -8.50
N GLY A 24 3.59 -28.87 -9.52
CA GLY A 24 2.21 -28.40 -9.40
C GLY A 24 2.02 -27.18 -8.50
N PHE A 25 3.08 -26.45 -8.17
CA PHE A 25 2.96 -25.19 -7.44
C PHE A 25 2.24 -24.16 -8.30
N LYS A 26 1.06 -23.76 -7.88
CA LYS A 26 0.27 -22.70 -8.51
C LYS A 26 1.00 -21.38 -8.28
N LEU A 27 1.40 -20.70 -9.35
CA LEU A 27 1.97 -19.36 -9.24
C LEU A 27 0.87 -18.40 -8.75
N VAL A 28 1.00 -17.91 -7.55
CA VAL A 28 0.09 -16.90 -6.98
C VAL A 28 0.73 -15.54 -7.21
N ASN A 29 0.01 -14.66 -7.90
CA ASN A 29 0.43 -13.26 -8.03
C ASN A 29 0.40 -12.59 -6.66
N ARG A 30 1.44 -11.84 -6.33
CA ARG A 30 1.63 -11.24 -5.01
C ARG A 30 1.78 -9.74 -5.09
N PHE A 31 1.04 -9.04 -4.25
CA PHE A 31 1.13 -7.58 -4.14
C PHE A 31 1.34 -7.13 -2.70
N ALA A 32 1.79 -5.92 -2.54
CA ALA A 32 1.73 -5.21 -1.27
C ALA A 32 1.03 -3.87 -1.45
N PHE A 33 0.44 -3.36 -0.39
CA PHE A 33 -0.18 -2.05 -0.39
C PHE A 33 0.19 -1.31 0.89
N VAL A 34 0.72 -0.10 0.74
CA VAL A 34 1.09 0.73 1.87
C VAL A 34 -0.15 1.45 2.41
N ILE A 35 -0.37 1.31 3.69
CA ILE A 35 -1.42 1.98 4.43
C ILE A 35 -0.83 2.84 5.55
N HIS A 36 -1.62 3.74 6.07
CA HIS A 36 -1.31 4.52 7.26
C HIS A 36 -2.59 4.74 8.10
N PRO A 37 -2.49 4.97 9.41
CA PRO A 37 -3.63 5.39 10.22
C PRO A 37 -4.23 6.68 9.68
N LEU A 38 -5.56 6.76 9.57
CA LEU A 38 -6.23 7.96 9.04
C LEU A 38 -6.33 9.08 10.06
N SER A 39 -6.41 8.73 11.34
CA SER A 39 -6.53 9.68 12.44
C SER A 39 -6.04 9.04 13.75
N GLN A 40 -5.92 9.86 14.79
CA GLN A 40 -5.62 9.40 16.16
C GLN A 40 -6.67 8.41 16.70
N GLU A 41 -7.91 8.48 16.23
CA GLU A 41 -8.98 7.58 16.67
C GLU A 41 -8.71 6.12 16.32
N TYR A 42 -7.95 5.88 15.25
CA TYR A 42 -7.51 4.54 14.90
C TYR A 42 -6.74 3.86 16.05
N PHE A 43 -5.92 4.61 16.78
CA PHE A 43 -5.14 4.09 17.89
C PHE A 43 -6.01 3.74 19.10
N LYS A 44 -7.16 4.42 19.29
CA LYS A 44 -8.10 4.14 20.39
C LYS A 44 -8.73 2.75 20.29
N ASN A 45 -8.76 2.16 19.08
CA ASN A 45 -9.28 0.81 18.87
C ASN A 45 -8.31 -0.29 19.38
N ILE A 46 -7.10 0.07 19.76
CA ILE A 46 -6.12 -0.84 20.36
C ILE A 46 -6.36 -0.87 21.86
N LYS A 47 -6.88 -2.00 22.39
CA LYS A 47 -7.33 -2.13 23.80
C LYS A 47 -6.41 -1.50 24.87
N PRO A 48 -5.07 -1.72 24.87
CA PRO A 48 -4.19 -1.07 25.84
C PRO A 48 -4.18 0.46 25.71
N ILE A 49 -4.26 0.98 24.49
CA ILE A 49 -4.23 2.43 24.20
C ILE A 49 -5.57 3.06 24.57
N GLU A 50 -6.69 2.39 24.33
CA GLU A 50 -8.01 2.83 24.77
C GLU A 50 -8.05 3.05 26.30
N LEU A 51 -7.52 2.12 27.06
CA LEU A 51 -7.48 2.22 28.51
C LEU A 51 -6.62 3.41 28.99
N LEU A 52 -5.44 3.60 28.40
CA LEU A 52 -4.54 4.69 28.71
C LEU A 52 -5.11 6.05 28.27
N SER A 53 -5.82 6.12 27.17
CA SER A 53 -6.45 7.36 26.69
C SER A 53 -7.57 7.88 27.59
N ARG A 54 -8.19 7.01 28.39
CA ARG A 54 -9.20 7.39 29.39
C ARG A 54 -8.61 8.12 30.60
N VAL A 55 -7.34 7.88 30.90
CA VAL A 55 -6.65 8.41 32.10
C VAL A 55 -5.90 9.71 31.81
N SER A 56 -5.46 9.95 30.56
CA SER A 56 -4.65 11.12 30.18
C SER A 56 -4.99 11.59 28.75
N PRO A 57 -6.01 12.45 28.59
CA PRO A 57 -6.65 12.51 27.31
C PRO A 57 -5.87 13.19 26.17
N PRO A 58 -5.59 14.48 26.07
CA PRO A 58 -5.08 15.07 24.84
C PRO A 58 -3.58 14.88 24.63
N ILE A 59 -2.77 15.16 25.66
CA ILE A 59 -1.31 15.15 25.58
C ILE A 59 -0.75 13.74 25.27
N PHE A 60 -1.42 12.71 25.80
CA PHE A 60 -1.04 11.33 25.56
C PHE A 60 -1.25 10.94 24.08
N MET A 61 -2.38 11.32 23.48
CA MET A 61 -2.68 10.97 22.10
C MET A 61 -1.77 11.70 21.11
N ASP A 62 -1.47 12.97 21.34
CA ASP A 62 -0.51 13.74 20.52
C ASP A 62 0.91 13.17 20.62
N THR A 63 1.32 12.77 21.81
CA THR A 63 2.63 12.13 22.02
C THR A 63 2.68 10.75 21.34
N LEU A 64 1.61 9.96 21.47
CA LEU A 64 1.50 8.66 20.83
C LEU A 64 1.56 8.78 19.31
N GLU A 65 0.85 9.74 18.72
CA GLU A 65 0.86 9.99 17.27
C GLU A 65 2.28 10.29 16.78
N LYS A 66 2.99 11.16 17.47
CA LYS A 66 4.40 11.48 17.16
C LYS A 66 5.30 10.25 17.26
N VAL A 67 5.17 9.47 18.33
CA VAL A 67 5.95 8.24 18.52
C VAL A 67 5.63 7.22 17.41
N MET A 68 4.36 7.05 17.08
CA MET A 68 3.92 6.13 16.02
C MET A 68 4.46 6.54 14.65
N ALA A 69 4.65 7.83 14.37
CA ALA A 69 5.28 8.29 13.13
C ALA A 69 6.70 7.74 12.96
N TYR A 70 7.41 7.46 14.05
CA TYR A 70 8.76 6.89 14.05
C TYR A 70 8.79 5.35 14.10
N THR A 71 7.64 4.69 14.24
CA THR A 71 7.58 3.23 14.24
C THR A 71 8.02 2.68 12.87
N PRO A 72 8.93 1.71 12.81
CA PRO A 72 9.28 1.07 11.54
C PRO A 72 8.04 0.51 10.83
N PRO A 73 8.02 0.46 9.49
CA PRO A 73 6.95 -0.20 8.77
C PRO A 73 6.79 -1.66 9.21
N PHE A 74 5.55 -2.12 9.27
CA PHE A 74 5.23 -3.49 9.66
C PHE A 74 4.05 -4.05 8.86
N VAL A 75 3.99 -5.37 8.76
CA VAL A 75 2.86 -6.06 8.13
C VAL A 75 1.64 -5.95 9.04
N TYR A 76 0.63 -5.22 8.57
CA TYR A 76 -0.63 -5.04 9.29
C TYR A 76 -1.56 -6.22 9.10
N SER A 77 -1.71 -6.70 7.85
CA SER A 77 -2.54 -7.87 7.54
C SER A 77 -2.13 -8.52 6.23
N LYS A 78 -2.53 -9.78 6.08
CA LYS A 78 -2.46 -10.53 4.82
C LYS A 78 -3.83 -10.55 4.15
N VAL A 79 -3.87 -10.29 2.86
CA VAL A 79 -5.06 -10.37 2.01
C VAL A 79 -4.99 -11.68 1.22
N THR A 80 -6.03 -12.49 1.29
CA THR A 80 -6.13 -13.78 0.60
C THR A 80 -7.53 -13.97 0.01
N GLY A 81 -7.69 -14.96 -0.85
CA GLY A 81 -9.00 -15.31 -1.42
C GLY A 81 -9.42 -14.42 -2.59
N ILE A 82 -8.53 -13.57 -3.10
CA ILE A 82 -8.80 -12.81 -4.31
C ILE A 82 -8.65 -13.73 -5.51
N LYS A 83 -9.69 -13.82 -6.32
CA LYS A 83 -9.72 -14.65 -7.52
C LYS A 83 -10.39 -13.89 -8.67
N SER A 84 -9.70 -13.81 -9.81
CA SER A 84 -10.26 -13.21 -11.01
C SER A 84 -11.33 -14.12 -11.65
N PRO A 85 -12.20 -13.58 -12.52
CA PRO A 85 -13.14 -14.39 -13.29
C PRO A 85 -12.44 -15.49 -14.13
N THR A 86 -11.21 -15.27 -14.55
CA THR A 86 -10.38 -16.24 -15.28
C THR A 86 -9.72 -17.29 -14.38
N GLY A 87 -9.95 -17.25 -13.07
CA GLY A 87 -9.43 -18.20 -12.10
C GLY A 87 -8.02 -17.92 -11.60
N VAL A 88 -7.41 -16.80 -11.95
CA VAL A 88 -6.11 -16.38 -11.40
C VAL A 88 -6.29 -15.98 -9.94
N GLU A 89 -5.49 -16.56 -9.06
CA GLU A 89 -5.49 -16.24 -7.63
C GLU A 89 -4.38 -15.24 -7.30
N THR A 90 -4.70 -14.35 -6.37
CA THR A 90 -3.80 -13.29 -5.91
C THR A 90 -3.85 -13.21 -4.40
N GLU A 91 -2.69 -13.00 -3.79
CA GLU A 91 -2.56 -12.69 -2.37
C GLU A 91 -1.71 -11.44 -2.17
N GLY A 92 -1.84 -10.80 -1.03
CA GLY A 92 -1.07 -9.61 -0.75
C GLY A 92 -0.94 -9.26 0.71
N TRP A 93 -0.25 -8.16 0.98
CA TRP A 93 -0.03 -7.65 2.33
C TRP A 93 -0.35 -6.17 2.41
N LEU A 94 -1.02 -5.79 3.48
CA LEU A 94 -1.13 -4.40 3.89
C LEU A 94 0.06 -4.10 4.83
N ILE A 95 0.86 -3.13 4.46
CA ILE A 95 2.06 -2.72 5.21
C ILE A 95 1.80 -1.32 5.76
N SER A 96 1.80 -1.18 7.08
CA SER A 96 1.57 0.10 7.74
C SER A 96 2.86 0.89 7.90
N VAL A 97 2.80 2.19 7.60
CA VAL A 97 3.86 3.17 7.84
C VAL A 97 3.38 4.13 8.93
N GLY A 98 3.40 3.77 10.11
CA GLY A 98 3.07 4.39 11.38
C GLY A 98 2.42 5.78 11.48
N GLY A 99 2.74 6.75 10.66
CA GLY A 99 2.28 8.13 10.78
C GLY A 99 0.86 8.39 10.27
N THR A 100 0.11 9.25 10.94
CA THR A 100 -1.12 9.84 10.39
C THR A 100 -0.80 10.78 9.23
N PRO A 101 -1.81 11.21 8.42
CA PRO A 101 -1.59 12.22 7.37
C PRO A 101 -0.93 13.49 7.88
N HIS A 102 -1.33 13.96 9.06
CA HIS A 102 -0.76 15.15 9.69
C HIS A 102 0.73 14.98 9.96
N GLU A 103 1.13 13.88 10.59
CA GLU A 103 2.54 13.59 10.89
C GLU A 103 3.35 13.33 9.61
N ILE A 104 2.81 12.56 8.66
CA ILE A 104 3.48 12.31 7.38
C ILE A 104 3.79 13.62 6.65
N MET A 105 2.88 14.59 6.66
CA MET A 105 3.05 15.89 5.98
C MET A 105 3.89 16.88 6.79
N SER A 106 4.03 16.70 8.10
CA SER A 106 4.84 17.58 8.96
C SER A 106 6.34 17.31 8.84
N HIS A 107 6.72 16.13 8.36
CA HIS A 107 8.12 15.74 8.17
C HIS A 107 8.63 16.08 6.77
N SER A 108 9.96 16.04 6.61
CA SER A 108 10.58 16.21 5.29
C SER A 108 10.17 15.06 4.35
N PRO A 109 10.07 15.31 3.04
CA PRO A 109 9.78 14.25 2.07
C PRO A 109 10.75 13.06 2.17
N GLU A 110 12.02 13.30 2.43
CA GLU A 110 13.03 12.24 2.56
C GLU A 110 12.76 11.31 3.77
N PHE A 111 12.18 11.83 4.84
CA PHE A 111 11.75 11.00 5.97
C PHE A 111 10.68 9.98 5.53
N THR A 112 9.68 10.44 4.80
CA THR A 112 8.62 9.58 4.28
C THR A 112 9.14 8.61 3.22
N TYR A 113 10.04 9.08 2.33
CA TYR A 113 10.67 8.20 1.32
C TYR A 113 11.41 7.03 1.95
N ARG A 114 12.19 7.24 3.01
CA ARG A 114 12.87 6.14 3.72
C ARG A 114 11.88 5.11 4.22
N ARG A 115 10.80 5.54 4.84
CA ARG A 115 9.76 4.63 5.33
C ARG A 115 9.08 3.83 4.22
N LEU A 116 8.79 4.49 3.10
CA LEU A 116 8.22 3.81 1.94
C LEU A 116 9.21 2.82 1.32
N LEU A 117 10.50 3.12 1.32
CA LEU A 117 11.55 2.21 0.85
C LEU A 117 11.74 1.03 1.80
N ASP A 118 11.67 1.24 3.11
CA ASP A 118 11.70 0.16 4.11
C ASP A 118 10.47 -0.76 3.94
N ALA A 119 9.28 -0.18 3.73
CA ALA A 119 8.07 -0.93 3.42
C ALA A 119 8.21 -1.73 2.11
N ALA A 120 8.85 -1.16 1.08
CA ALA A 120 9.14 -1.84 -0.18
C ALA A 120 10.13 -3.00 0.01
N GLY A 121 11.11 -2.86 0.90
CA GLY A 121 12.01 -3.94 1.30
C GLY A 121 11.25 -5.10 1.95
N ILE A 122 10.34 -4.81 2.87
CA ILE A 122 9.46 -5.81 3.49
C ILE A 122 8.59 -6.48 2.42
N ALA A 123 7.93 -5.70 1.55
CA ALA A 123 7.12 -6.23 0.46
C ALA A 123 7.90 -7.21 -0.42
N LYS A 124 9.11 -6.83 -0.81
CA LYS A 124 10.01 -7.68 -1.61
C LYS A 124 10.38 -8.97 -0.89
N SER A 125 10.70 -8.91 0.40
CA SER A 125 11.04 -10.11 1.19
C SER A 125 9.89 -11.09 1.34
N LEU A 126 8.63 -10.59 1.28
CA LEU A 126 7.41 -11.40 1.27
C LEU A 126 7.07 -11.96 -0.12
N GLY A 127 7.86 -11.62 -1.14
CA GLY A 127 7.66 -12.05 -2.52
C GLY A 127 6.63 -11.24 -3.30
N ALA A 128 6.28 -10.01 -2.84
CA ALA A 128 5.44 -9.12 -3.62
C ALA A 128 6.14 -8.71 -4.93
N GLN A 129 5.39 -8.68 -6.00
CA GLN A 129 5.85 -8.32 -7.35
C GLN A 129 5.62 -6.83 -7.64
N ILE A 130 4.68 -6.22 -6.92
CA ILE A 130 4.31 -4.81 -7.05
C ILE A 130 3.89 -4.26 -5.69
N MET A 131 4.10 -2.97 -5.46
CA MET A 131 3.60 -2.30 -4.26
C MET A 131 2.82 -1.04 -4.61
N GLY A 132 1.59 -0.95 -4.09
CA GLY A 132 0.75 0.24 -4.20
C GLY A 132 1.01 1.24 -3.08
N LEU A 133 1.08 2.52 -3.42
CA LEU A 133 1.12 3.62 -2.45
C LEU A 133 -0.32 4.08 -2.16
N GLY A 134 -0.75 3.95 -0.90
CA GLY A 134 -2.08 4.37 -0.46
C GLY A 134 -2.17 5.88 -0.22
N ALA A 135 -3.34 6.42 -0.45
CA ALA A 135 -3.78 7.77 -0.06
C ALA A 135 -2.68 8.83 0.06
N PHE A 136 -2.36 9.24 1.28
CA PHE A 136 -1.41 10.33 1.54
C PHE A 136 0.06 9.97 1.28
N THR A 137 0.43 8.70 1.27
CA THR A 137 1.81 8.30 0.98
C THR A 137 2.23 8.61 -0.46
N LYS A 138 1.28 8.69 -1.38
CA LYS A 138 1.53 9.07 -2.78
C LYS A 138 1.64 10.58 -3.01
N VAL A 139 1.15 11.39 -2.06
CA VAL A 139 1.08 12.87 -2.21
C VAL A 139 2.35 13.54 -1.72
N VAL A 140 3.12 12.91 -0.83
CA VAL A 140 4.33 13.49 -0.27
C VAL A 140 5.40 13.66 -1.34
N GLY A 141 5.91 14.87 -1.46
CA GLY A 141 6.99 15.23 -2.36
C GLY A 141 6.60 15.15 -3.85
N ASP A 142 7.11 14.17 -4.57
CA ASP A 142 7.01 14.05 -6.02
C ASP A 142 6.05 12.96 -6.50
N ALA A 143 4.97 12.74 -5.79
CA ALA A 143 3.93 11.76 -6.13
C ALA A 143 4.47 10.32 -6.30
N GLY A 144 5.50 9.95 -5.54
CA GLY A 144 6.09 8.62 -5.54
C GLY A 144 7.17 8.37 -6.59
N LEU A 145 7.56 9.37 -7.37
CA LEU A 145 8.59 9.22 -8.41
C LEU A 145 9.95 8.80 -7.81
N THR A 146 10.39 9.47 -6.75
CA THR A 146 11.64 9.12 -6.06
C THR A 146 11.57 7.71 -5.46
N VAL A 147 10.45 7.35 -4.85
CA VAL A 147 10.26 6.01 -4.30
C VAL A 147 10.31 4.96 -5.41
N SER A 148 9.64 5.19 -6.54
CA SER A 148 9.61 4.23 -7.65
C SER A 148 10.99 4.00 -8.27
N LYS A 149 11.86 5.00 -8.29
CA LYS A 149 13.24 4.89 -8.79
C LYS A 149 14.18 4.14 -7.85
N ARG A 150 13.91 4.17 -6.54
CA ARG A 150 14.79 3.63 -5.49
C ARG A 150 14.29 2.30 -4.91
N ALA A 151 13.02 1.96 -5.10
CA ALA A 151 12.41 0.75 -4.55
C ALA A 151 12.93 -0.52 -5.25
N PRO A 152 13.02 -1.65 -4.52
CA PRO A 152 13.49 -2.93 -5.08
C PRO A 152 12.41 -3.69 -5.88
N LEU A 153 11.23 -3.10 -6.08
CA LEU A 153 10.11 -3.66 -6.85
C LEU A 153 9.29 -2.51 -7.47
N PRO A 154 8.48 -2.78 -8.52
CA PRO A 154 7.60 -1.80 -9.14
C PRO A 154 6.66 -1.13 -8.14
N ILE A 155 6.47 0.19 -8.28
CA ILE A 155 5.59 1.01 -7.44
C ILE A 155 4.44 1.56 -8.29
N THR A 156 3.22 1.52 -7.77
CA THR A 156 2.05 2.15 -8.37
C THR A 156 1.34 3.08 -7.38
N THR A 157 0.77 4.16 -7.88
CA THR A 157 -0.05 5.09 -7.09
C THR A 157 -1.56 4.85 -7.26
N GLY A 158 -1.95 4.00 -8.21
CA GLY A 158 -3.34 3.75 -8.55
C GLY A 158 -4.02 4.93 -9.28
N ASN A 159 -3.29 5.97 -9.67
CA ASN A 159 -3.87 7.16 -10.31
C ASN A 159 -4.55 6.83 -11.64
N SER A 160 -3.99 5.93 -12.44
CA SER A 160 -4.59 5.52 -13.72
C SER A 160 -5.97 4.88 -13.51
N TYR A 161 -6.11 4.03 -12.50
CA TYR A 161 -7.39 3.41 -12.15
C TYR A 161 -8.42 4.46 -11.69
N SER A 162 -8.01 5.40 -10.83
CA SER A 162 -8.87 6.49 -10.38
C SER A 162 -9.32 7.40 -11.53
N ALA A 163 -8.42 7.70 -12.48
CA ALA A 163 -8.75 8.49 -13.66
C ALA A 163 -9.74 7.75 -14.58
N SER A 164 -9.53 6.45 -14.83
CA SER A 164 -10.46 5.64 -15.60
C SER A 164 -11.85 5.59 -14.97
N GLY A 165 -11.92 5.40 -13.63
CA GLY A 165 -13.20 5.41 -12.91
C GLY A 165 -13.93 6.74 -12.99
N ALA A 166 -13.21 7.86 -12.93
CA ALA A 166 -13.78 9.20 -13.08
C ALA A 166 -14.32 9.44 -14.51
N LEU A 167 -13.60 8.98 -15.53
CA LEU A 167 -14.06 9.07 -16.93
C LEU A 167 -15.31 8.22 -17.15
N TRP A 168 -15.37 7.03 -16.58
CA TRP A 168 -16.56 6.17 -16.66
C TRP A 168 -17.77 6.83 -16.01
N ALA A 169 -17.61 7.35 -14.80
CA ALA A 169 -18.69 8.04 -14.08
C ALA A 169 -19.15 9.34 -14.76
N ALA A 170 -18.34 9.93 -15.62
CA ALA A 170 -18.71 11.12 -16.39
C ALA A 170 -19.39 10.80 -17.73
N HIS A 171 -19.33 9.54 -18.16
CA HIS A 171 -19.93 9.09 -19.42
C HIS A 171 -21.40 8.67 -19.25
N ASP A 172 -21.81 8.25 -18.05
CA ASP A 172 -23.19 7.88 -17.69
C ASP A 172 -24.04 9.17 -17.40
#